data_6565f56d2ddde993042967f5dc8042cf
#
_entry.id   6565f56d2ddde993042967f5dc8042cf
#
_cell.length_a   1.000
_cell.length_b   1.000
_cell.length_c   1.000
_cell.angle_alpha   90.00
_cell.angle_beta   90.00
_cell.angle_gamma   90.00
#
_symmetry.space_group_name_H-M   'P 1'
#
loop_
_entity.id
_entity.type
_entity.pdbx_description
1 polymer ?
#
loop_
_entity_poly.entity_id
_entity_poly.type
_entity_poly.pdbx_seq_one_letter_code
_entity_poly.pdbx_strand_id
1 'polypeptide(L)'
;GPVIDPDAKSSLERHIARRKKGGRPVWRRRLHRGANAGCFVAPTIIEMDSILDLKRENFGPILHVVRYRAADLERVIEDINSTGFGLTMGLHSRNDDTRAFVEARVKVGNFYVNRNQIGAVVESQPFGGEGLSGTGPKAGGPHYVQRFATERVVCVDTTAAGGNATLLAS
;
A
#
# COMPACT_ATOMS: atom_id res chain seq x y z
N GLY A 1 -7.34 6.61 -18.23
CA GLY A 1 -7.35 8.08 -18.12
C GLY A 1 -5.96 8.66 -18.33
N PRO A 2 -5.79 9.98 -18.37
CA PRO A 2 -4.49 10.63 -18.41
C PRO A 2 -3.78 10.49 -17.04
N VAL A 3 -2.45 10.62 -17.07
CA VAL A 3 -1.67 10.84 -15.84
C VAL A 3 -1.77 12.32 -15.44
N ILE A 4 -1.35 12.64 -14.21
CA ILE A 4 -1.66 13.93 -13.58
C ILE A 4 -1.10 15.14 -14.35
N ASP A 5 0.11 15.04 -14.91
CA ASP A 5 0.80 16.13 -15.57
C ASP A 5 1.84 15.65 -16.62
N PRO A 6 2.46 16.57 -17.38
CA PRO A 6 3.50 16.25 -18.35
C PRO A 6 4.76 15.65 -17.71
N ASP A 7 5.11 16.03 -16.49
CA ASP A 7 6.31 15.56 -15.80
C ASP A 7 6.14 14.09 -15.39
N ALA A 8 4.96 13.72 -14.89
CA ALA A 8 4.59 12.34 -14.62
C ALA A 8 4.66 11.50 -15.90
N LYS A 9 4.08 12.00 -17.02
CA LYS A 9 4.17 11.33 -18.32
C LYS A 9 5.62 11.12 -18.72
N SER A 10 6.45 12.16 -18.69
CA SER A 10 7.87 12.11 -19.06
C SER A 10 8.65 11.12 -18.17
N SER A 11 8.38 11.11 -16.87
CA SER A 11 9.01 10.19 -15.92
C SER A 11 8.70 8.73 -16.24
N LEU A 12 7.42 8.42 -16.52
CA LEU A 12 6.98 7.08 -16.88
C LEU A 12 7.54 6.62 -18.22
N GLU A 13 7.56 7.49 -19.23
CA GLU A 13 8.14 7.19 -20.54
C GLU A 13 9.66 6.91 -20.43
N ARG A 14 10.39 7.70 -19.63
CA ARG A 14 11.81 7.43 -19.35
C ARG A 14 12.00 6.09 -18.63
N HIS A 15 11.12 5.74 -17.69
CA HIS A 15 11.19 4.45 -17.02
C HIS A 15 11.02 3.29 -18.02
N ILE A 16 9.99 3.33 -18.88
CA ILE A 16 9.73 2.31 -19.90
C ILE A 16 10.93 2.19 -20.85
N ALA A 17 11.44 3.33 -21.35
CA ALA A 17 12.59 3.36 -22.27
C ALA A 17 13.84 2.76 -21.65
N ARG A 18 14.14 3.07 -20.39
CA ARG A 18 15.28 2.52 -19.64
C ARG A 18 15.17 1.01 -19.49
N ARG A 19 13.98 0.47 -19.15
CA ARG A 19 13.76 -0.97 -19.02
C ARG A 19 13.92 -1.69 -20.35
N LYS A 20 13.37 -1.13 -21.42
CA LYS A 20 13.54 -1.65 -22.78
C LYS A 20 15.01 -1.65 -23.23
N LYS A 21 15.75 -0.55 -22.98
CA LYS A 21 17.18 -0.46 -23.29
C LYS A 21 18.02 -1.48 -22.51
N GLY A 22 17.60 -1.80 -21.27
CA GLY A 22 18.21 -2.83 -20.44
C GLY A 22 17.85 -4.27 -20.84
N GLY A 23 17.24 -4.49 -22.01
CA GLY A 23 16.92 -5.82 -22.54
C GLY A 23 15.70 -6.48 -21.89
N ARG A 24 14.91 -5.75 -21.10
CA ARG A 24 13.71 -6.34 -20.47
C ARG A 24 12.58 -6.48 -21.47
N PRO A 25 11.82 -7.61 -21.43
CA PRO A 25 10.60 -7.75 -22.20
C PRO A 25 9.60 -6.66 -21.84
N VAL A 26 9.13 -5.92 -22.85
CA VAL A 26 8.18 -4.82 -22.70
C VAL A 26 7.07 -4.99 -23.72
N TRP A 27 5.84 -5.13 -23.22
CA TRP A 27 4.63 -5.14 -24.06
C TRP A 27 3.86 -3.85 -23.83
N ARG A 28 3.59 -3.14 -24.91
CA ARG A 28 2.95 -1.83 -24.82
C ARG A 28 1.80 -1.72 -25.83
N ARG A 29 0.63 -1.33 -25.33
CA ARG A 29 -0.53 -1.09 -26.19
C ARG A 29 -0.37 0.24 -26.96
N ARG A 30 -0.88 0.30 -28.18
CA ARG A 30 -0.96 1.57 -28.91
C ARG A 30 -2.07 2.45 -28.31
N LEU A 31 -1.79 3.73 -28.16
CA LEU A 31 -2.81 4.72 -27.84
C LEU A 31 -3.64 5.07 -29.06
N HIS A 32 -4.88 5.47 -28.83
CA HIS A 32 -5.72 6.07 -29.87
C HIS A 32 -5.09 7.40 -30.35
N ARG A 33 -5.28 7.74 -31.63
CA ARG A 33 -4.66 8.95 -32.24
C ARG A 33 -4.98 10.24 -31.47
N GLY A 34 -6.21 10.39 -30.94
CA GLY A 34 -6.62 11.56 -30.15
C GLY A 34 -5.95 11.66 -28.77
N ALA A 35 -5.32 10.61 -28.28
CA ALA A 35 -4.63 10.63 -26.98
C ALA A 35 -3.25 11.30 -27.03
N ASN A 36 -2.71 11.61 -28.21
CA ASN A 36 -1.37 12.20 -28.34
C ASN A 36 -1.30 13.65 -27.82
N ALA A 37 -2.44 14.36 -27.80
CA ALA A 37 -2.53 15.76 -27.37
C ALA A 37 -2.57 15.92 -25.82
N GLY A 38 -2.63 14.82 -25.04
CA GLY A 38 -2.77 14.88 -23.59
C GLY A 38 -1.68 14.10 -22.83
N CYS A 39 -1.79 14.12 -21.51
CA CYS A 39 -0.88 13.41 -20.60
C CYS A 39 -1.20 11.91 -20.51
N PHE A 40 -1.35 11.24 -21.66
CA PHE A 40 -1.61 9.80 -21.68
C PHE A 40 -0.32 8.99 -21.77
N VAL A 41 -0.26 7.92 -21.00
CA VAL A 41 0.75 6.87 -21.09
C VAL A 41 0.07 5.57 -21.50
N ALA A 42 0.60 4.89 -22.49
CA ALA A 42 0.01 3.64 -22.95
C ALA A 42 0.14 2.56 -21.86
N PRO A 43 -0.89 1.75 -21.62
CA PRO A 43 -0.78 0.57 -20.77
C PRO A 43 0.41 -0.29 -21.19
N THR A 44 1.28 -0.57 -20.25
CA THR A 44 2.57 -1.23 -20.50
C THR A 44 2.78 -2.34 -19.48
N ILE A 45 3.27 -3.49 -19.93
CA ILE A 45 3.71 -4.59 -19.08
C ILE A 45 5.23 -4.71 -19.23
N ILE A 46 5.94 -4.81 -18.11
CA ILE A 46 7.40 -4.95 -18.07
C ILE A 46 7.72 -6.19 -17.24
N GLU A 47 8.40 -7.15 -17.84
CA GLU A 47 8.92 -8.31 -17.10
C GLU A 47 10.26 -7.94 -16.44
N MET A 48 10.45 -8.37 -15.19
CA MET A 48 11.60 -8.05 -14.37
C MET A 48 12.12 -9.31 -13.68
N ASP A 49 13.38 -9.30 -13.26
CA ASP A 49 13.97 -10.41 -12.53
C ASP A 49 13.61 -10.39 -11.04
N SER A 50 13.48 -9.20 -10.46
CA SER A 50 13.17 -9.01 -9.04
C SER A 50 12.36 -7.73 -8.80
N ILE A 51 11.51 -7.75 -7.77
CA ILE A 51 10.84 -6.55 -7.27
C ILE A 51 11.87 -5.53 -6.75
N LEU A 52 13.01 -5.96 -6.28
CA LEU A 52 14.09 -5.10 -5.77
C LEU A 52 14.70 -4.18 -6.85
N ASP A 53 14.43 -4.45 -8.12
CA ASP A 53 14.76 -3.55 -9.21
C ASP A 53 13.90 -2.28 -9.25
N LEU A 54 12.77 -2.25 -8.54
CA LEU A 54 11.90 -1.09 -8.38
C LEU A 54 12.37 -0.24 -7.20
N LYS A 55 13.25 0.73 -7.47
CA LYS A 55 13.80 1.60 -6.42
C LYS A 55 12.83 2.69 -5.95
N ARG A 56 11.73 2.90 -6.66
CA ARG A 56 10.70 3.89 -6.36
C ARG A 56 9.38 3.50 -6.98
N GLU A 57 8.31 4.06 -6.47
CA GLU A 57 7.00 3.98 -7.09
C GLU A 57 6.99 4.61 -8.49
N ASN A 58 6.36 3.94 -9.45
CA ASN A 58 6.12 4.42 -10.81
C ASN A 58 4.61 4.54 -11.00
N PHE A 59 4.05 5.66 -10.54
CA PHE A 59 2.61 5.87 -10.47
C PHE A 59 2.00 6.12 -11.86
N GLY A 60 1.45 5.06 -12.46
CA GLY A 60 0.88 5.11 -13.80
C GLY A 60 0.49 3.72 -14.33
N PRO A 61 0.04 3.63 -15.60
CA PRO A 61 -0.50 2.42 -16.19
C PRO A 61 0.62 1.43 -16.61
N ILE A 62 1.49 1.09 -15.69
CA ILE A 62 2.61 0.16 -15.89
C ILE A 62 2.45 -1.00 -14.92
N LEU A 63 2.34 -2.21 -15.45
CA LEU A 63 2.38 -3.45 -14.69
C LEU A 63 3.79 -4.03 -14.76
N HIS A 64 4.41 -4.24 -13.59
CA HIS A 64 5.66 -4.98 -13.48
C HIS A 64 5.35 -6.44 -13.11
N VAL A 65 5.97 -7.38 -13.81
CA VAL A 65 5.77 -8.81 -13.62
C VAL A 65 7.10 -9.45 -13.24
N VAL A 66 7.11 -10.17 -12.14
CA VAL A 66 8.25 -11.00 -11.70
C VAL A 66 7.78 -12.44 -11.64
N ARG A 67 8.51 -13.33 -12.32
CA ARG A 67 8.25 -14.78 -12.24
C ARG A 67 9.14 -15.40 -11.19
N TYR A 68 8.58 -16.29 -10.40
CA TYR A 68 9.33 -17.03 -9.39
C TYR A 68 8.95 -18.50 -9.37
N ARG A 69 9.81 -19.33 -8.83
CA ARG A 69 9.52 -20.76 -8.62
C ARG A 69 8.72 -20.90 -7.33
N ALA A 70 7.79 -21.85 -7.28
CA ALA A 70 6.97 -22.07 -6.08
C ALA A 70 7.82 -22.31 -4.81
N ALA A 71 8.99 -22.95 -4.95
CA ALA A 71 9.92 -23.17 -3.86
C ALA A 71 10.57 -21.87 -3.31
N ASP A 72 10.52 -20.77 -4.06
CA ASP A 72 11.12 -19.49 -3.69
C ASP A 72 10.11 -18.54 -3.02
N LEU A 73 8.89 -19.00 -2.70
CA LEU A 73 7.82 -18.15 -2.18
C LEU A 73 8.23 -17.35 -0.93
N GLU A 74 8.93 -17.98 0.00
CA GLU A 74 9.38 -17.32 1.23
C GLU A 74 10.31 -16.15 0.92
N ARG A 75 11.32 -16.37 0.09
CA ARG A 75 12.24 -15.32 -0.36
C ARG A 75 11.50 -14.18 -1.08
N VAL A 76 10.51 -14.52 -1.90
CA VAL A 76 9.69 -13.51 -2.59
C VAL A 76 8.94 -12.62 -1.60
N ILE A 77 8.40 -13.18 -0.51
CA ILE A 77 7.73 -12.40 0.54
C ILE A 77 8.74 -11.51 1.28
N GLU A 78 9.93 -12.02 1.57
CA GLU A 78 11.01 -11.24 2.17
C GLU A 78 11.43 -10.07 1.27
N ASP A 79 11.60 -10.32 -0.03
CA ASP A 79 11.90 -9.28 -1.02
C ASP A 79 10.81 -8.21 -1.07
N ILE A 80 9.52 -8.61 -1.06
CA ILE A 80 8.37 -7.70 -1.00
C ILE A 80 8.43 -6.84 0.27
N ASN A 81 8.58 -7.46 1.43
CA ASN A 81 8.65 -6.77 2.71
C ASN A 81 9.83 -5.79 2.78
N SER A 82 10.97 -6.14 2.17
CA SER A 82 12.18 -5.32 2.16
C SER A 82 12.05 -4.05 1.36
N THR A 83 11.05 -3.94 0.48
CA THR A 83 10.76 -2.68 -0.26
C THR A 83 10.33 -1.55 0.68
N GLY A 84 9.82 -1.88 1.86
CA GLY A 84 9.26 -0.93 2.83
C GLY A 84 7.85 -0.44 2.49
N PHE A 85 7.32 -0.76 1.30
CA PHE A 85 5.94 -0.46 0.93
C PHE A 85 4.99 -1.56 1.40
N GLY A 86 3.86 -1.17 1.98
CA GLY A 86 2.89 -2.12 2.52
C GLY A 86 1.47 -1.56 2.54
N LEU A 87 0.96 -1.04 1.41
CA LEU A 87 -0.41 -0.53 1.35
C LEU A 87 -1.40 -1.66 1.15
N THR A 88 -1.32 -2.33 -0.01
CA THR A 88 -2.21 -3.44 -0.35
C THR A 88 -1.44 -4.59 -0.96
N MET A 89 -1.84 -5.81 -0.66
CA MET A 89 -1.39 -7.01 -1.34
C MET A 89 -2.57 -7.91 -1.65
N GLY A 90 -2.57 -8.51 -2.83
CA GLY A 90 -3.54 -9.53 -3.23
C GLY A 90 -2.86 -10.88 -3.45
N LEU A 91 -3.49 -11.92 -2.96
CA LEU A 91 -3.14 -13.31 -3.24
C LEU A 91 -4.28 -13.98 -3.99
N HIS A 92 -3.97 -14.62 -5.11
CA HIS A 92 -4.89 -15.50 -5.80
C HIS A 92 -4.40 -16.94 -5.66
N SER A 93 -5.07 -17.73 -4.84
CA SER A 93 -4.73 -19.13 -4.59
C SER A 93 -5.97 -19.91 -4.15
N ARG A 94 -6.02 -21.19 -4.54
CA ARG A 94 -7.01 -22.16 -4.03
C ARG A 94 -6.44 -23.03 -2.91
N ASN A 95 -5.19 -22.81 -2.53
CA ASN A 95 -4.51 -23.57 -1.48
C ASN A 95 -4.51 -22.74 -0.20
N ASP A 96 -5.18 -23.25 0.84
CA ASP A 96 -5.31 -22.57 2.13
C ASP A 96 -3.98 -22.53 2.90
N ASP A 97 -3.11 -23.52 2.76
CA ASP A 97 -1.79 -23.50 3.39
C ASP A 97 -0.93 -22.37 2.80
N THR A 98 -1.00 -22.17 1.47
CA THR A 98 -0.32 -21.04 0.81
C THR A 98 -0.88 -19.71 1.32
N ARG A 99 -2.21 -19.60 1.49
CA ARG A 99 -2.83 -18.40 2.04
C ARG A 99 -2.33 -18.12 3.46
N ALA A 100 -2.41 -19.09 4.35
CA ALA A 100 -1.96 -18.96 5.73
C ALA A 100 -0.47 -18.62 5.83
N PHE A 101 0.35 -19.24 4.98
CA PHE A 101 1.79 -19.00 4.92
C PHE A 101 2.11 -17.56 4.53
N VAL A 102 1.45 -17.01 3.50
CA VAL A 102 1.64 -15.64 3.03
C VAL A 102 1.11 -14.63 4.05
N GLU A 103 -0.13 -14.84 4.54
CA GLU A 103 -0.79 -13.98 5.52
C GLU A 103 0.06 -13.78 6.79
N ALA A 104 0.68 -14.84 7.29
CA ALA A 104 1.51 -14.80 8.49
C ALA A 104 2.84 -14.02 8.32
N ARG A 105 3.28 -13.75 7.08
CA ARG A 105 4.63 -13.23 6.80
C ARG A 105 4.64 -11.88 6.10
N VAL A 106 3.59 -11.54 5.38
CA VAL A 106 3.54 -10.28 4.63
C VAL A 106 3.26 -9.10 5.55
N LYS A 107 4.01 -8.02 5.36
CA LYS A 107 3.86 -6.75 6.08
C LYS A 107 3.07 -5.77 5.22
N VAL A 108 1.75 -5.79 5.39
CA VAL A 108 0.84 -4.99 4.56
C VAL A 108 -0.41 -4.63 5.33
N GLY A 109 -0.86 -3.40 5.16
CA GLY A 109 -2.04 -2.91 5.87
C GLY A 109 -3.35 -3.55 5.42
N ASN A 110 -3.50 -3.85 4.13
CA ASN A 110 -4.68 -4.52 3.59
C ASN A 110 -4.27 -5.73 2.75
N PHE A 111 -4.65 -6.90 3.22
CA PHE A 111 -4.40 -8.17 2.53
C PHE A 111 -5.70 -8.73 1.95
N TYR A 112 -5.73 -8.96 0.65
CA TYR A 112 -6.90 -9.44 -0.09
C TYR A 112 -6.66 -10.82 -0.70
N VAL A 113 -7.62 -11.73 -0.54
CA VAL A 113 -7.53 -13.07 -1.09
C VAL A 113 -8.64 -13.30 -2.12
N ASN A 114 -8.23 -13.73 -3.32
CA ASN A 114 -9.13 -14.07 -4.43
C ASN A 114 -10.10 -12.96 -4.85
N ARG A 115 -9.68 -11.70 -4.68
CA ARG A 115 -10.42 -10.52 -5.10
C ARG A 115 -9.45 -9.43 -5.58
N ASN A 116 -9.97 -8.37 -6.18
CA ASN A 116 -9.16 -7.21 -6.55
C ASN A 116 -8.61 -6.49 -5.31
N GLN A 117 -7.52 -5.75 -5.50
CA GLN A 117 -6.85 -4.97 -4.45
C GLN A 117 -7.33 -3.52 -4.39
N ILE A 118 -8.44 -3.21 -5.06
CA ILE A 118 -8.96 -1.86 -5.19
C ILE A 118 -10.11 -1.69 -4.20
N GLY A 119 -10.09 -0.56 -3.51
CA GLY A 119 -11.20 -0.10 -2.72
C GLY A 119 -11.08 -0.38 -1.24
N ALA A 120 -11.65 0.59 -0.54
CA ALA A 120 -11.95 0.54 0.87
C ALA A 120 -13.45 0.71 1.03
N VAL A 121 -14.02 0.14 2.06
CA VAL A 121 -15.40 0.38 2.45
C VAL A 121 -15.36 0.81 3.91
N VAL A 122 -15.89 2.00 4.17
CA VAL A 122 -15.97 2.55 5.54
C VAL A 122 -16.59 1.51 6.48
N GLU A 123 -16.00 1.33 7.64
CA GLU A 123 -16.36 0.36 8.67
C GLU A 123 -16.05 -1.10 8.33
N SER A 124 -16.46 -1.60 7.16
CA SER A 124 -16.28 -3.02 6.82
C SER A 124 -14.90 -3.36 6.25
N GLN A 125 -14.27 -2.41 5.56
CA GLN A 125 -12.94 -2.56 4.98
C GLN A 125 -12.13 -1.26 5.14
N PRO A 126 -11.74 -0.93 6.38
CA PRO A 126 -10.89 0.23 6.64
C PRO A 126 -9.57 0.14 5.87
N PHE A 127 -9.07 1.29 5.41
CA PHE A 127 -7.96 1.35 4.48
C PHE A 127 -6.75 2.11 5.04
N GLY A 128 -5.59 1.50 4.96
CA GLY A 128 -4.32 2.12 5.36
C GLY A 128 -3.19 1.11 5.33
N GLY A 129 -1.98 1.61 5.05
CA GLY A 129 -0.78 0.80 4.89
C GLY A 129 0.09 0.73 6.13
N GLU A 130 1.22 0.06 5.95
CA GLU A 130 2.32 -0.06 6.90
C GLU A 130 3.62 0.46 6.29
N GLY A 131 4.61 0.73 7.11
CA GLY A 131 5.93 1.21 6.68
C GLY A 131 5.84 2.53 5.92
N LEU A 132 6.38 2.58 4.71
CA LEU A 132 6.32 3.76 3.84
C LEU A 132 4.91 4.10 3.35
N SER A 133 3.96 3.17 3.50
CA SER A 133 2.58 3.32 3.01
C SER A 133 1.58 3.67 4.10
N GLY A 134 2.00 3.89 5.33
CA GLY A 134 1.07 4.24 6.41
C GLY A 134 1.75 4.38 7.77
N THR A 135 1.08 5.11 8.66
CA THR A 135 1.64 5.49 9.96
C THR A 135 0.66 5.31 11.13
N GLY A 136 -0.46 4.67 10.95
CA GLY A 136 -1.40 4.56 12.05
C GLY A 136 -2.76 3.95 11.71
N PRO A 137 -3.79 4.29 12.47
CA PRO A 137 -5.12 3.73 12.31
C PRO A 137 -5.66 3.90 10.90
N LYS A 138 -6.34 2.86 10.42
CA LYS A 138 -6.88 2.84 9.07
C LYS A 138 -8.02 3.82 8.88
N ALA A 139 -8.02 4.54 7.77
CA ALA A 139 -9.11 5.43 7.38
C ALA A 139 -10.44 4.65 7.29
N GLY A 140 -11.50 5.20 7.86
CA GLY A 140 -12.80 4.55 7.97
C GLY A 140 -12.86 3.42 8.99
N GLY A 141 -11.83 3.25 9.83
CA GLY A 141 -11.79 2.26 10.90
C GLY A 141 -12.16 2.84 12.28
N PRO A 142 -12.44 1.97 13.26
CA PRO A 142 -12.93 2.39 14.58
C PRO A 142 -11.91 3.21 15.38
N HIS A 143 -10.63 3.06 15.07
CA HIS A 143 -9.55 3.74 15.79
C HIS A 143 -9.08 5.03 15.12
N TYR A 144 -9.67 5.42 13.99
CA TYR A 144 -9.17 6.55 13.20
C TYR A 144 -9.32 7.89 13.92
N VAL A 145 -10.45 8.13 14.55
CA VAL A 145 -10.74 9.38 15.26
C VAL A 145 -9.85 9.56 16.49
N GLN A 146 -9.48 8.49 17.17
CA GLN A 146 -8.61 8.51 18.34
C GLN A 146 -7.21 9.09 18.01
N ARG A 147 -6.78 9.04 16.75
CA ARG A 147 -5.52 9.63 16.29
C ARG A 147 -5.46 11.15 16.49
N PHE A 148 -6.61 11.81 16.51
CA PHE A 148 -6.72 13.27 16.66
C PHE A 148 -6.95 13.70 18.11
N ALA A 149 -6.95 12.77 19.05
CA ALA A 149 -7.08 13.00 20.47
C ALA A 149 -5.75 12.83 21.19
N THR A 150 -5.55 13.59 22.26
CA THR A 150 -4.46 13.40 23.21
C THR A 150 -5.03 13.08 24.58
N GLU A 151 -4.42 12.13 25.26
CA GLU A 151 -4.78 11.81 26.63
C GLU A 151 -4.31 12.92 27.57
N ARG A 152 -5.19 13.35 28.47
CA ARG A 152 -4.88 14.32 29.53
C ARG A 152 -5.40 13.78 30.85
N VAL A 153 -4.51 13.67 31.81
CA VAL A 153 -4.86 13.34 33.21
C VAL A 153 -4.94 14.62 34.01
N VAL A 154 -6.03 14.80 34.75
CA VAL A 154 -6.20 15.92 35.69
C VAL A 154 -6.47 15.31 37.07
N CYS A 155 -5.57 15.57 38.00
CA CYS A 155 -5.74 15.18 39.39
C CYS A 155 -5.93 16.44 40.22
N VAL A 156 -6.96 16.50 41.06
CA VAL A 156 -7.24 17.61 41.94
C VAL A 156 -7.25 17.10 43.35
N ASP A 157 -6.38 17.67 44.20
CA ASP A 157 -6.39 17.42 45.64
C ASP A 157 -7.51 18.24 46.26
N THR A 158 -8.58 17.62 46.66
CA THR A 158 -9.73 18.26 47.28
C THR A 158 -9.52 18.56 48.77
N THR A 159 -8.53 17.97 49.43
CA THR A 159 -8.22 18.22 50.83
C THR A 159 -7.56 19.56 51.04
N ALA A 160 -6.67 19.96 50.14
CA ALA A 160 -6.03 21.29 50.17
C ALA A 160 -6.99 22.45 49.91
N ALA A 161 -8.12 22.23 49.26
CA ALA A 161 -9.16 23.19 48.95
C ALA A 161 -10.32 23.22 49.97
N GLY A 162 -10.18 22.57 51.12
CA GLY A 162 -11.25 22.44 52.12
C GLY A 162 -12.29 21.40 51.67
N GLY A 163 -11.86 20.23 51.32
CA GLY A 163 -12.66 19.14 50.79
C GLY A 163 -13.97 18.88 51.53
N ASN A 164 -14.98 18.45 50.85
CA ASN A 164 -16.31 18.19 51.38
C ASN A 164 -16.25 17.11 52.46
N ALA A 165 -16.24 17.55 53.73
CA ALA A 165 -16.16 16.69 54.93
C ALA A 165 -17.28 15.61 54.97
N THR A 166 -18.40 15.85 54.28
CA THR A 166 -19.52 14.93 54.19
C THR A 166 -19.21 13.68 53.33
N LEU A 167 -18.32 13.81 52.36
CA LEU A 167 -17.85 12.66 51.54
C LEU A 167 -16.78 11.84 52.21
N LEU A 168 -16.11 12.36 53.25
CA LEU A 168 -15.11 11.64 54.05
C LEU A 168 -15.71 10.89 55.25
N ALA A 169 -17.00 11.13 55.56
CA ALA A 169 -17.72 10.54 56.67
C ALA A 169 -18.69 9.42 56.26
N SER A 170 -18.78 9.09 54.97
CA SER A 170 -19.52 7.97 54.41
C SER A 170 -18.63 6.83 54.04
#